data_ae82aa6ca3c0bda7287a996cb44e780e
#
_entry.id   ae82aa6ca3c0bda7287a996cb44e780e
#
_cell.length_a   1.000
_cell.length_b   1.000
_cell.length_c   1.000
_cell.angle_alpha   90.00
_cell.angle_beta   90.00
_cell.angle_gamma   90.00
#
_symmetry.space_group_name_H-M   'P 1'
#
loop_
_entity.id
_entity.type
_entity.pdbx_description
1 polymer ?
#
loop_
_entity_poly.entity_id
_entity_poly.type
_entity_poly.pdbx_seq_one_letter_code
_entity_poly.pdbx_strand_id
1 'polypeptide(L)'
;MKSIQNAITMIICLMLISTFYISCSKNNEVVIIPDDEVVTVPIDNTVAFKGSFVSSAHSTSGNVTINKEKTKLSFTDFKSESGPNLDIYLVSNLSDVNGGFINLGDIKGLNGNYIYDLPANIDFTVYKYVVVWCSDFDVNFGYATLTTP
;
A
#
# COMPACT_ATOMS: atom_id res chain seq x y z
N MET A 1 -62.76 16.14 4.18
CA MET A 1 -62.14 15.22 3.22
C MET A 1 -60.64 15.50 2.93
N LYS A 2 -60.14 16.74 3.04
CA LYS A 2 -58.71 17.06 2.83
C LYS A 2 -57.77 16.60 3.96
N SER A 3 -58.26 16.46 5.21
CA SER A 3 -57.44 16.07 6.37
C SER A 3 -57.02 14.60 6.37
N ILE A 4 -57.85 13.71 5.84
CA ILE A 4 -57.59 12.27 5.80
C ILE A 4 -56.60 11.93 4.70
N GLN A 5 -56.59 12.68 3.59
CA GLN A 5 -55.71 12.50 2.47
C GLN A 5 -54.25 12.84 2.82
N ASN A 6 -54.03 13.86 3.67
CA ASN A 6 -52.68 14.23 4.14
C ASN A 6 -52.10 13.22 5.12
N ALA A 7 -52.93 12.58 5.94
CA ALA A 7 -52.48 11.53 6.87
C ALA A 7 -52.04 10.27 6.15
N ILE A 8 -52.78 9.88 5.09
CA ILE A 8 -52.43 8.69 4.27
C ILE A 8 -51.13 8.92 3.48
N THR A 9 -50.93 10.14 2.93
CA THR A 9 -49.69 10.47 2.21
C THR A 9 -48.47 10.47 3.13
N MET A 10 -48.63 10.94 4.37
CA MET A 10 -47.54 10.95 5.37
C MET A 10 -47.14 9.54 5.85
N ILE A 11 -48.14 8.62 5.97
CA ILE A 11 -47.87 7.23 6.35
C ILE A 11 -47.18 6.44 5.24
N ILE A 12 -47.53 6.72 3.97
CA ILE A 12 -46.86 6.07 2.81
C ILE A 12 -45.42 6.55 2.64
N CYS A 13 -45.11 7.83 2.93
CA CYS A 13 -43.71 8.32 2.92
C CYS A 13 -42.86 7.73 4.05
N LEU A 14 -43.46 7.37 5.21
CA LEU A 14 -42.72 6.79 6.34
C LEU A 14 -42.37 5.30 6.15
N MET A 15 -43.05 4.60 5.24
CA MET A 15 -42.86 3.17 4.96
C MET A 15 -41.78 2.90 3.87
N LEU A 16 -41.22 3.94 3.20
CA LEU A 16 -40.26 3.79 2.11
C LEU A 16 -38.82 4.04 2.52
N ILE A 17 -38.51 4.26 3.82
CA ILE A 17 -37.14 4.54 4.31
C ILE A 17 -36.47 3.31 4.95
N SER A 18 -37.07 2.15 4.85
CA SER A 18 -36.47 0.94 5.41
C SER A 18 -36.12 -0.06 4.30
N THR A 19 -34.97 0.05 3.65
CA THR A 19 -34.15 -1.07 3.16
C THR A 19 -33.03 -0.57 2.26
N PHE A 20 -31.97 0.00 2.82
CA PHE A 20 -30.62 -0.07 2.21
C PHE A 20 -29.60 -0.29 3.31
N TYR A 21 -29.60 -1.46 3.89
CA TYR A 21 -28.40 -1.96 4.54
C TYR A 21 -27.55 -2.65 3.47
N ILE A 22 -26.63 -1.90 2.85
CA ILE A 22 -25.55 -2.50 2.08
C ILE A 22 -24.63 -3.15 3.11
N SER A 23 -24.81 -4.46 3.29
CA SER A 23 -23.87 -5.31 4.00
C SER A 23 -22.58 -5.36 3.21
N CYS A 24 -21.57 -4.63 3.66
CA CYS A 24 -20.21 -4.78 3.17
C CYS A 24 -19.70 -6.14 3.68
N SER A 25 -19.77 -7.16 2.83
CA SER A 25 -19.19 -8.48 3.11
C SER A 25 -17.67 -8.37 3.09
N LYS A 26 -17.06 -8.27 4.28
CA LYS A 26 -15.63 -8.55 4.44
C LYS A 26 -15.48 -10.05 4.30
N ASN A 27 -14.80 -10.50 3.25
CA ASN A 27 -14.37 -11.89 3.12
C ASN A 27 -13.32 -12.16 4.19
N ASN A 28 -13.75 -12.72 5.32
CA ASN A 28 -12.86 -13.25 6.33
C ASN A 28 -12.59 -14.71 5.96
N GLU A 29 -11.39 -15.00 5.54
CA GLU A 29 -10.93 -16.38 5.39
C GLU A 29 -10.54 -16.90 6.78
N VAL A 30 -11.22 -17.94 7.25
CA VAL A 30 -10.98 -18.54 8.57
C VAL A 30 -9.91 -19.62 8.39
N VAL A 31 -8.71 -19.38 8.93
CA VAL A 31 -7.68 -20.41 9.06
C VAL A 31 -7.93 -21.16 10.36
N ILE A 32 -8.34 -22.42 10.28
CA ILE A 32 -8.54 -23.30 11.44
C ILE A 32 -7.20 -23.92 11.80
N ILE A 33 -6.62 -23.51 12.92
CA ILE A 33 -5.47 -24.18 13.55
C ILE A 33 -6.04 -25.15 14.61
N PRO A 34 -5.63 -26.43 14.66
CA PRO A 34 -6.12 -27.35 15.69
C PRO A 34 -5.39 -27.07 17.01
N ASP A 35 -5.94 -26.22 17.82
CA ASP A 35 -5.95 -26.17 19.27
C ASP A 35 -6.55 -24.81 19.74
N ASP A 36 -7.75 -24.88 20.21
CA ASP A 36 -8.54 -24.07 21.19
C ASP A 36 -8.54 -22.53 21.15
N GLU A 37 -7.98 -21.83 20.16
CA GLU A 37 -8.21 -20.39 19.98
C GLU A 37 -8.40 -20.01 18.50
N VAL A 38 -9.61 -19.55 18.14
CA VAL A 38 -9.90 -18.99 16.82
C VAL A 38 -9.32 -17.58 16.77
N VAL A 39 -8.07 -17.43 16.34
CA VAL A 39 -7.49 -16.11 16.03
C VAL A 39 -7.88 -15.73 14.61
N THR A 40 -8.91 -14.90 14.45
CA THR A 40 -9.22 -14.27 13.17
C THR A 40 -8.22 -13.15 12.90
N VAL A 41 -7.16 -13.43 12.16
CA VAL A 41 -6.28 -12.39 11.62
C VAL A 41 -6.94 -11.81 10.37
N PRO A 42 -7.23 -10.50 10.30
CA PRO A 42 -7.69 -9.89 9.05
C PRO A 42 -6.56 -9.96 8.03
N ILE A 43 -6.68 -10.85 7.04
CA ILE A 43 -5.78 -10.85 5.90
C ILE A 43 -6.18 -9.64 5.03
N ASP A 44 -5.35 -8.61 4.99
CA ASP A 44 -5.50 -7.52 4.01
C ASP A 44 -5.20 -8.07 2.61
N ASN A 45 -6.23 -8.56 1.96
CA ASN A 45 -6.14 -9.21 0.65
C ASN A 45 -5.92 -8.20 -0.50
N THR A 46 -5.66 -6.94 -0.19
CA THR A 46 -5.42 -5.86 -1.17
C THR A 46 -3.94 -5.62 -1.44
N VAL A 47 -3.05 -6.11 -0.57
CA VAL A 47 -1.61 -5.89 -0.59
C VAL A 47 -0.88 -7.21 -0.79
N ALA A 48 0.04 -7.26 -1.77
CA ALA A 48 0.90 -8.41 -2.00
C ALA A 48 2.19 -8.35 -1.16
N PHE A 49 2.76 -7.14 -1.03
CA PHE A 49 3.98 -6.90 -0.24
C PHE A 49 3.86 -5.58 0.50
N LYS A 50 4.52 -5.49 1.66
CA LYS A 50 4.65 -4.28 2.45
C LYS A 50 6.05 -4.14 3.04
N GLY A 51 6.42 -2.92 3.43
CA GLY A 51 7.67 -2.62 4.12
C GLY A 51 7.66 -1.23 4.73
N SER A 52 8.59 -0.98 5.64
CA SER A 52 8.83 0.36 6.19
C SER A 52 10.23 0.80 5.83
N PHE A 53 10.39 2.08 5.50
CA PHE A 53 11.71 2.65 5.22
C PHE A 53 12.57 2.70 6.47
N VAL A 54 13.83 2.34 6.28
CA VAL A 54 14.94 2.46 7.24
C VAL A 54 15.96 3.40 6.63
N SER A 55 16.42 4.36 7.42
CA SER A 55 17.50 5.26 7.03
C SER A 55 18.79 4.49 6.77
N SER A 56 19.55 4.94 5.76
CA SER A 56 20.91 4.47 5.48
C SER A 56 21.89 5.62 5.63
N ALA A 57 22.39 6.22 4.54
CA ALA A 57 23.25 7.39 4.63
C ALA A 57 22.51 8.67 5.01
N HIS A 58 21.20 8.75 4.73
CA HIS A 58 20.36 9.91 4.97
C HIS A 58 19.05 9.52 5.67
N SER A 59 18.43 10.50 6.36
CA SER A 59 17.15 10.27 7.04
C SER A 59 16.06 9.95 6.04
N THR A 60 15.47 8.76 6.17
CA THR A 60 14.39 8.27 5.32
C THR A 60 13.38 7.52 6.18
N SER A 61 12.09 7.74 5.97
CA SER A 61 11.01 7.10 6.71
C SER A 61 9.73 6.97 5.88
N GLY A 62 8.74 6.26 6.41
CA GLY A 62 7.47 6.00 5.76
C GLY A 62 7.27 4.53 5.45
N ASN A 63 6.18 4.21 4.75
CA ASN A 63 5.82 2.84 4.44
C ASN A 63 5.66 2.66 2.93
N VAL A 64 5.87 1.44 2.48
CA VAL A 64 5.61 1.02 1.10
C VAL A 64 4.65 -0.16 1.07
N THR A 65 3.80 -0.20 0.06
CA THR A 65 2.95 -1.35 -0.24
C THR A 65 2.96 -1.62 -1.74
N ILE A 66 2.86 -2.89 -2.10
CA ILE A 66 2.64 -3.33 -3.49
C ILE A 66 1.27 -3.96 -3.55
N ASN A 67 0.43 -3.51 -4.48
CA ASN A 67 -0.91 -4.05 -4.68
C ASN A 67 -0.86 -5.54 -5.12
N LYS A 68 -1.97 -6.24 -4.96
CA LYS A 68 -2.08 -7.67 -5.26
C LYS A 68 -1.74 -8.01 -6.72
N GLU A 69 -2.11 -7.14 -7.64
CA GLU A 69 -1.83 -7.27 -9.08
C GLU A 69 -0.36 -7.02 -9.43
N LYS A 70 0.45 -6.53 -8.45
CA LYS A 70 1.87 -6.20 -8.61
C LYS A 70 2.14 -5.17 -9.72
N THR A 71 1.23 -4.21 -9.86
CA THR A 71 1.28 -3.15 -10.88
C THR A 71 1.59 -1.79 -10.31
N LYS A 72 1.45 -1.61 -8.98
CA LYS A 72 1.63 -0.34 -8.28
C LYS A 72 2.44 -0.52 -7.00
N LEU A 73 3.41 0.38 -6.81
CA LEU A 73 4.13 0.60 -5.56
C LEU A 73 3.63 1.91 -4.96
N SER A 74 3.06 1.86 -3.77
CA SER A 74 2.53 3.02 -3.06
C SER A 74 3.42 3.37 -1.87
N PHE A 75 3.76 4.65 -1.73
CA PHE A 75 4.42 5.22 -0.56
C PHE A 75 3.39 5.93 0.30
N THR A 76 3.45 5.73 1.62
CA THR A 76 2.58 6.37 2.61
C THR A 76 3.43 7.01 3.71
N ASP A 77 3.10 8.25 4.06
CA ASP A 77 3.82 9.05 5.06
C ASP A 77 5.34 9.11 4.81
N PHE A 78 5.72 9.09 3.54
CA PHE A 78 7.10 9.08 3.10
C PHE A 78 7.78 10.40 3.44
N LYS A 79 9.03 10.30 3.93
CA LYS A 79 9.93 11.43 4.13
C LYS A 79 11.36 11.02 3.76
N SER A 80 12.08 11.92 3.10
CA SER A 80 13.49 11.78 2.80
C SER A 80 14.19 13.14 2.88
N GLU A 81 15.49 13.13 3.14
CA GLU A 81 16.33 14.30 2.90
C GLU A 81 16.47 14.58 1.41
N SER A 82 16.79 15.83 1.06
CA SER A 82 17.05 16.21 -0.33
C SER A 82 18.44 15.79 -0.78
N GLY A 83 18.54 15.46 -2.05
CA GLY A 83 19.81 15.14 -2.73
C GLY A 83 19.68 15.37 -4.24
N PRO A 84 20.79 15.46 -4.96
CA PRO A 84 20.76 15.51 -6.41
C PRO A 84 20.39 14.14 -6.99
N ASN A 85 19.64 14.13 -8.08
CA ASN A 85 19.28 12.92 -8.87
C ASN A 85 18.88 11.71 -7.98
N LEU A 86 17.83 11.92 -7.16
CA LEU A 86 17.25 10.85 -6.35
C LEU A 86 16.25 10.03 -7.18
N ASP A 87 16.50 8.76 -7.26
CA ASP A 87 15.68 7.75 -7.95
C ASP A 87 15.08 6.75 -6.97
N ILE A 88 14.02 6.07 -7.39
CA ILE A 88 13.46 4.92 -6.70
C ILE A 88 13.85 3.65 -7.45
N TYR A 89 14.61 2.79 -6.78
CA TYR A 89 15.06 1.51 -7.32
C TYR A 89 14.41 0.33 -6.60
N LEU A 90 14.11 -0.72 -7.35
CA LEU A 90 13.93 -2.07 -6.80
C LEU A 90 15.25 -2.80 -6.93
N VAL A 91 15.74 -3.37 -5.83
CA VAL A 91 17.09 -3.91 -5.72
C VAL A 91 17.08 -5.31 -5.12
N SER A 92 17.95 -6.18 -5.62
CA SER A 92 18.12 -7.53 -5.10
C SER A 92 19.15 -7.61 -3.97
N ASN A 93 20.14 -6.72 -3.98
CA ASN A 93 21.26 -6.73 -3.04
C ASN A 93 21.66 -5.31 -2.62
N LEU A 94 21.50 -4.98 -1.35
CA LEU A 94 21.86 -3.66 -0.79
C LEU A 94 23.37 -3.38 -0.77
N SER A 95 24.21 -4.42 -0.82
CA SER A 95 25.67 -4.25 -0.85
C SER A 95 26.21 -4.01 -2.26
N ASP A 96 25.38 -4.21 -3.27
CA ASP A 96 25.71 -4.00 -4.69
C ASP A 96 24.45 -3.54 -5.45
N VAL A 97 24.06 -2.29 -5.22
CA VAL A 97 22.86 -1.71 -5.84
C VAL A 97 23.03 -1.63 -7.36
N ASN A 98 24.23 -1.25 -7.83
CA ASN A 98 24.53 -1.10 -9.25
C ASN A 98 24.68 -2.45 -9.99
N GLY A 99 24.87 -3.55 -9.27
CA GLY A 99 24.97 -4.91 -9.83
C GLY A 99 23.65 -5.48 -10.36
N GLY A 100 22.49 -4.85 -10.01
CA GLY A 100 21.19 -5.24 -10.55
C GLY A 100 20.06 -4.50 -9.86
N PHE A 101 19.40 -3.63 -10.60
CA PHE A 101 18.24 -2.85 -10.14
C PHE A 101 17.22 -2.65 -11.25
N ILE A 102 16.00 -2.31 -10.84
CA ILE A 102 14.93 -1.82 -11.70
C ILE A 102 14.68 -0.37 -11.30
N ASN A 103 14.98 0.57 -12.21
CA ASN A 103 14.71 1.99 -11.99
C ASN A 103 13.22 2.29 -12.22
N LEU A 104 12.52 2.83 -11.21
CA LEU A 104 11.13 3.24 -11.28
C LEU A 104 10.98 4.74 -11.60
N GLY A 105 12.10 5.44 -11.81
CA GLY A 105 12.17 6.86 -12.11
C GLY A 105 12.49 7.73 -10.89
N ASP A 106 12.51 9.03 -11.15
CA ASP A 106 12.85 10.07 -10.17
C ASP A 106 11.93 10.02 -8.95
N ILE A 107 12.47 10.46 -7.82
CA ILE A 107 11.66 10.67 -6.62
C ILE A 107 10.58 11.73 -6.88
N LYS A 108 9.31 11.39 -6.64
CA LYS A 108 8.16 12.30 -6.90
C LYS A 108 8.05 13.45 -5.91
N GLY A 109 8.77 13.37 -4.81
CA GLY A 109 8.84 14.39 -3.77
C GLY A 109 9.45 13.85 -2.48
N LEU A 110 9.81 14.77 -1.57
CA LEU A 110 10.53 14.45 -0.33
C LEU A 110 9.62 14.20 0.86
N ASN A 111 8.33 14.51 0.76
CA ASN A 111 7.37 14.36 1.85
C ASN A 111 5.96 14.17 1.28
N GLY A 112 5.31 13.07 1.63
CA GLY A 112 3.92 12.79 1.24
C GLY A 112 3.65 11.36 0.83
N ASN A 113 2.59 11.19 0.03
CA ASN A 113 2.15 9.90 -0.49
C ASN A 113 2.36 9.88 -2.01
N TYR A 114 2.95 8.81 -2.52
CA TYR A 114 3.30 8.70 -3.93
C TYR A 114 2.97 7.31 -4.46
N ILE A 115 2.70 7.21 -5.75
CA ILE A 115 2.44 5.94 -6.44
C ILE A 115 3.36 5.85 -7.65
N TYR A 116 4.07 4.73 -7.77
CA TYR A 116 4.91 4.36 -8.91
C TYR A 116 4.26 3.21 -9.67
N ASP A 117 4.34 3.24 -11.00
CA ASP A 117 3.99 2.12 -11.84
C ASP A 117 5.09 1.08 -11.79
N LEU A 118 4.70 -0.19 -11.69
CA LEU A 118 5.63 -1.30 -11.69
C LEU A 118 5.67 -1.95 -13.09
N PRO A 119 6.86 -2.20 -13.65
CA PRO A 119 6.99 -3.04 -14.82
C PRO A 119 6.39 -4.43 -14.60
N ALA A 120 5.93 -5.07 -15.67
CA ALA A 120 5.41 -6.42 -15.60
C ALA A 120 6.52 -7.45 -15.28
N ASN A 121 6.11 -8.57 -14.67
CA ASN A 121 6.97 -9.74 -14.44
C ASN A 121 8.14 -9.53 -13.46
N ILE A 122 8.01 -8.60 -12.51
CA ILE A 122 9.01 -8.45 -11.44
C ILE A 122 8.90 -9.64 -10.48
N ASP A 123 10.04 -10.28 -10.21
CA ASP A 123 10.16 -11.27 -9.14
C ASP A 123 10.54 -10.58 -7.82
N PHE A 124 9.58 -10.36 -6.95
CA PHE A 124 9.77 -9.73 -5.64
C PHE A 124 10.44 -10.64 -4.61
N THR A 125 10.69 -11.90 -4.92
CA THR A 125 11.57 -12.77 -4.10
C THR A 125 13.04 -12.46 -4.36
N VAL A 126 13.35 -11.93 -5.54
CA VAL A 126 14.67 -11.44 -5.94
C VAL A 126 14.82 -9.94 -5.63
N TYR A 127 13.93 -9.10 -6.19
CA TYR A 127 13.93 -7.65 -6.00
C TYR A 127 13.14 -7.26 -4.74
N LYS A 128 13.70 -7.57 -3.58
CA LYS A 128 13.02 -7.44 -2.29
C LYS A 128 13.25 -6.13 -1.54
N TYR A 129 14.03 -5.21 -2.11
CA TYR A 129 14.29 -3.91 -1.51
C TYR A 129 13.78 -2.77 -2.39
N VAL A 130 13.09 -1.81 -1.79
CA VAL A 130 12.80 -0.50 -2.38
C VAL A 130 13.83 0.46 -1.84
N VAL A 131 14.60 1.11 -2.69
CA VAL A 131 15.73 1.96 -2.31
C VAL A 131 15.51 3.38 -2.82
N VAL A 132 15.77 4.38 -1.98
CA VAL A 132 15.96 5.77 -2.40
C VAL A 132 17.45 5.92 -2.73
N TRP A 133 17.77 6.06 -4.00
CA TRP A 133 19.14 6.04 -4.52
C TRP A 133 19.54 7.40 -5.09
N CYS A 134 20.69 7.90 -4.68
CA CYS A 134 21.32 9.05 -5.31
C CYS A 134 22.26 8.57 -6.40
N SER A 135 21.85 8.72 -7.67
CA SER A 135 22.62 8.21 -8.81
C SER A 135 23.87 9.01 -9.12
N ASP A 136 23.96 10.27 -8.70
CA ASP A 136 25.16 11.11 -8.88
C ASP A 136 26.35 10.69 -7.99
N PHE A 137 26.06 10.14 -6.83
CA PHE A 137 27.07 9.82 -5.81
C PHE A 137 27.10 8.35 -5.41
N ASP A 138 26.30 7.50 -6.03
CA ASP A 138 26.17 6.08 -5.69
C ASP A 138 25.85 5.86 -4.19
N VAL A 139 24.89 6.61 -3.66
CA VAL A 139 24.54 6.61 -2.25
C VAL A 139 23.12 6.11 -2.01
N ASN A 140 23.00 5.12 -1.11
CA ASN A 140 21.73 4.67 -0.56
C ASN A 140 21.26 5.61 0.55
N PHE A 141 20.24 6.42 0.30
CA PHE A 141 19.62 7.30 1.29
C PHE A 141 18.87 6.52 2.35
N GLY A 142 18.09 5.54 1.92
CA GLY A 142 17.31 4.66 2.78
C GLY A 142 16.60 3.60 1.94
N TYR A 143 16.14 2.55 2.60
CA TYR A 143 15.50 1.43 1.92
C TYR A 143 14.35 0.83 2.73
N ALA A 144 13.44 0.15 2.06
CA ALA A 144 12.42 -0.69 2.70
C ALA A 144 12.59 -2.14 2.22
N THR A 145 12.50 -3.08 3.17
CA THR A 145 12.47 -4.51 2.85
C THR A 145 11.03 -4.94 2.64
N LEU A 146 10.74 -5.51 1.48
CA LEU A 146 9.42 -6.03 1.13
C LEU A 146 9.20 -7.40 1.77
N THR A 147 8.10 -7.52 2.50
CA THR A 147 7.61 -8.77 3.11
C THR A 147 6.16 -9.01 2.72
N THR A 148 5.71 -10.24 2.73
CA THR A 148 4.27 -10.55 2.63
C THR A 148 3.53 -10.02 3.87
N PRO A 149 2.24 -9.64 3.74
CA PRO A 149 1.41 -9.14 4.86
C PRO A 149 1.32 -10.06 6.04
#